data_db0e0a875b25d21dae11b2cd01ee4ff2
#
_entry.id   db0e0a875b25d21dae11b2cd01ee4ff2
#
_cell.length_a   1.000
_cell.length_b   1.000
_cell.length_c   1.000
_cell.angle_alpha   90.00
_cell.angle_beta   90.00
_cell.angle_gamma   90.00
#
_symmetry.space_group_name_H-M   'P 1'
#
loop_
_entity.id
_entity.type
_entity.pdbx_description
1 polymer ?
#
loop_
_entity_poly.entity_id
_entity_poly.type
_entity_poly.pdbx_seq_one_letter_code
_entity_poly.pdbx_strand_id
1 'polypeptide(L)'
;MKIAVIGSGISGLSSAYFLSKKFKVDLYEKADHFGGHSFTYDIKEGDKIVPVDLGFIVFNEVTYPNLVKFFKDLNVPYEKSDMSFSVSIKNTNIEYSGSGLSGIFANRINLLNFKFLIMIKEIISFYKTAPKILQNKITEQTLGDFLNKKKLSEYFI
;
A
#
# COMPACT_ATOMS: atom_id res chain seq x y z
N MET A 1 3.67 -36.54 5.52
CA MET A 1 4.63 -35.71 4.78
C MET A 1 5.10 -34.59 5.68
N LYS A 2 6.39 -34.27 5.65
CA LYS A 2 7.00 -33.16 6.38
C LYS A 2 7.37 -32.07 5.36
N ILE A 3 7.07 -30.81 5.65
CA ILE A 3 7.27 -29.67 4.76
C ILE A 3 8.15 -28.64 5.47
N ALA A 4 9.15 -28.13 4.77
CA ALA A 4 9.96 -27.00 5.22
C ALA A 4 9.46 -25.72 4.57
N VAL A 5 9.22 -24.68 5.36
CA VAL A 5 8.92 -23.32 4.90
C VAL A 5 10.09 -22.43 5.28
N ILE A 6 10.63 -21.71 4.30
CA ILE A 6 11.81 -20.85 4.47
C ILE A 6 11.38 -19.40 4.46
N GLY A 7 11.70 -18.69 5.54
CA GLY A 7 11.33 -17.30 5.78
C GLY A 7 10.01 -17.14 6.50
N SER A 8 9.95 -16.23 7.48
CA SER A 8 8.79 -15.95 8.32
C SER A 8 8.12 -14.61 8.02
N GLY A 9 8.29 -14.07 6.82
CA GLY A 9 7.45 -12.98 6.33
C GLY A 9 6.00 -13.44 6.13
N ILE A 10 5.10 -12.54 5.77
CA ILE A 10 3.66 -12.84 5.62
C ILE A 10 3.38 -14.07 4.73
N SER A 11 4.14 -14.25 3.65
CA SER A 11 3.99 -15.40 2.75
C SER A 11 4.38 -16.72 3.42
N GLY A 12 5.49 -16.74 4.16
CA GLY A 12 5.95 -17.93 4.88
C GLY A 12 5.03 -18.28 6.05
N LEU A 13 4.65 -17.29 6.86
CA LEU A 13 3.75 -17.50 7.99
C LEU A 13 2.37 -18.00 7.55
N SER A 14 1.77 -17.36 6.54
CA SER A 14 0.47 -17.81 6.02
C SER A 14 0.55 -19.22 5.40
N SER A 15 1.61 -19.49 4.62
CA SER A 15 1.84 -20.82 4.04
C SER A 15 2.01 -21.88 5.13
N ALA A 16 2.84 -21.61 6.13
CA ALA A 16 3.05 -22.52 7.27
C ALA A 16 1.74 -22.77 8.02
N TYR A 17 0.95 -21.73 8.29
CA TYR A 17 -0.35 -21.85 8.96
C TYR A 17 -1.32 -22.75 8.20
N PHE A 18 -1.53 -22.51 6.91
CA PHE A 18 -2.48 -23.32 6.14
C PHE A 18 -2.00 -24.75 5.91
N LEU A 19 -0.70 -24.95 5.69
CA LEU A 19 -0.11 -26.27 5.50
C LEU A 19 -0.11 -27.08 6.81
N SER A 20 0.08 -26.45 7.95
CA SER A 20 0.11 -27.13 9.26
C SER A 20 -1.21 -27.81 9.63
N LYS A 21 -2.33 -27.40 9.01
CA LYS A 21 -3.64 -28.06 9.18
C LYS A 21 -3.66 -29.50 8.65
N LYS A 22 -2.75 -29.87 7.75
CA LYS A 22 -2.72 -31.19 7.09
C LYS A 22 -1.36 -31.88 7.16
N PHE A 23 -0.28 -31.13 7.40
CA PHE A 23 1.08 -31.64 7.33
C PHE A 23 1.89 -31.20 8.55
N LYS A 24 2.97 -31.93 8.86
CA LYS A 24 3.99 -31.44 9.77
C LYS A 24 4.84 -30.38 9.06
N VAL A 25 4.86 -29.17 9.59
CA VAL A 25 5.59 -28.03 8.99
C VAL A 25 6.71 -27.59 9.92
N ASP A 26 7.90 -27.43 9.37
CA ASP A 26 9.03 -26.77 10.02
C ASP A 26 9.22 -25.41 9.34
N LEU A 27 9.17 -24.34 10.12
CA LEU A 27 9.41 -22.96 9.66
C LEU A 27 10.84 -22.56 10.02
N TYR A 28 11.60 -22.12 9.05
CA TYR A 28 12.98 -21.65 9.20
C TYR A 28 13.05 -20.14 8.95
N GLU A 29 13.63 -19.43 9.91
CA GLU A 29 13.88 -17.99 9.81
C GLU A 29 15.35 -17.71 10.08
N LYS A 30 15.93 -16.78 9.31
CA LYS A 30 17.33 -16.39 9.46
C LYS A 30 17.52 -15.27 10.50
N ALA A 31 16.51 -14.38 10.60
CA ALA A 31 16.52 -13.28 11.56
C ALA A 31 16.18 -13.79 12.98
N ASP A 32 16.44 -12.98 13.96
CA ASP A 32 16.11 -13.23 15.37
C ASP A 32 14.64 -12.91 15.71
N HIS A 33 13.87 -12.47 14.72
CA HIS A 33 12.44 -12.14 14.85
C HIS A 33 11.64 -12.68 13.68
N PHE A 34 10.34 -12.88 13.90
CA PHE A 34 9.37 -13.27 12.90
C PHE A 34 8.67 -12.04 12.28
N GLY A 35 8.03 -12.22 11.12
CA GLY A 35 7.20 -11.20 10.48
C GLY A 35 7.82 -10.57 9.22
N GLY A 36 9.15 -10.64 9.08
CA GLY A 36 9.83 -10.06 7.92
C GLY A 36 9.62 -8.54 7.84
N HIS A 37 8.91 -8.08 6.80
CA HIS A 37 8.62 -6.65 6.63
C HIS A 37 7.55 -6.11 7.59
N SER A 38 6.72 -6.96 8.18
CA SER A 38 5.79 -6.60 9.25
C SER A 38 6.51 -6.80 10.59
N PHE A 39 6.89 -5.68 11.21
CA PHE A 39 7.71 -5.69 12.41
C PHE A 39 7.24 -4.63 13.39
N THR A 40 7.07 -5.02 14.64
CA THR A 40 6.74 -4.12 15.75
C THR A 40 7.96 -3.96 16.63
N TYR A 41 8.37 -2.74 16.89
CA TYR A 41 9.50 -2.42 17.75
C TYR A 41 9.02 -1.82 19.08
N ASP A 42 9.44 -2.42 20.18
CA ASP A 42 9.09 -1.97 21.52
C ASP A 42 10.05 -0.84 21.98
N ILE A 43 9.51 0.37 22.11
CA ILE A 43 10.23 1.55 22.61
C ILE A 43 9.96 1.69 24.09
N LYS A 44 11.04 1.82 24.90
CA LYS A 44 10.94 2.16 26.32
C LYS A 44 10.82 3.66 26.49
N GLU A 45 9.72 4.12 27.08
CA GLU A 45 9.48 5.49 27.46
C GLU A 45 9.24 5.55 28.98
N GLY A 46 10.31 5.81 29.74
CA GLY A 46 10.30 5.65 31.20
C GLY A 46 10.02 4.20 31.61
N ASP A 47 8.96 4.00 32.39
CA ASP A 47 8.51 2.66 32.83
C ASP A 47 7.50 2.00 31.88
N LYS A 48 7.16 2.66 30.76
CA LYS A 48 6.20 2.14 29.78
C LYS A 48 6.93 1.57 28.57
N ILE A 49 6.34 0.50 28.02
CA ILE A 49 6.70 -0.03 26.72
C ILE A 49 5.62 0.42 25.73
N VAL A 50 6.06 1.10 24.67
CA VAL A 50 5.21 1.57 23.58
C VAL A 50 5.54 0.75 22.34
N PRO A 51 4.66 -0.15 21.87
CA PRO A 51 4.88 -0.86 20.63
C PRO A 51 4.67 0.07 19.43
N VAL A 52 5.62 0.08 18.51
CA VAL A 52 5.61 0.89 17.29
C VAL A 52 5.71 -0.03 16.09
N ASP A 53 4.69 -0.05 15.27
CA ASP A 53 4.68 -0.83 14.03
C ASP A 53 5.56 -0.18 12.98
N LEU A 54 6.41 -0.99 12.35
CA LEU A 54 7.34 -0.60 11.30
C LEU A 54 7.06 -1.41 10.03
N GLY A 55 7.43 -0.84 8.90
CA GLY A 55 7.29 -1.51 7.61
C GLY A 55 5.86 -1.48 7.08
N PHE A 56 5.18 -2.63 7.03
CA PHE A 56 3.80 -2.72 6.57
C PHE A 56 2.82 -2.44 7.71
N ILE A 57 2.33 -1.21 7.79
CA ILE A 57 1.50 -0.72 8.90
C ILE A 57 0.04 -0.43 8.52
N VAL A 58 -0.29 -0.39 7.22
CA VAL A 58 -1.65 -0.09 6.74
C VAL A 58 -2.06 -1.01 5.60
N PHE A 59 -3.34 -1.35 5.55
CA PHE A 59 -3.97 -2.08 4.47
C PHE A 59 -5.43 -1.61 4.31
N ASN A 60 -6.10 -1.99 3.23
CA ASN A 60 -7.54 -1.78 3.09
C ASN A 60 -8.26 -3.10 2.79
N GLU A 61 -9.50 -3.20 3.22
CA GLU A 61 -10.26 -4.45 3.13
C GLU A 61 -10.59 -4.85 1.70
N VAL A 62 -10.67 -3.90 0.78
CA VAL A 62 -11.06 -4.13 -0.61
C VAL A 62 -9.94 -4.78 -1.41
N THR A 63 -8.71 -4.29 -1.25
CA THR A 63 -7.55 -4.77 -2.04
C THR A 63 -6.80 -5.92 -1.37
N TYR A 64 -7.06 -6.18 -0.08
CA TYR A 64 -6.42 -7.25 0.70
C TYR A 64 -7.43 -8.28 1.27
N PRO A 65 -8.35 -8.85 0.46
CA PRO A 65 -9.41 -9.73 0.97
C PRO A 65 -8.87 -10.99 1.67
N ASN A 66 -7.76 -11.54 1.18
CA ASN A 66 -7.14 -12.72 1.78
C ASN A 66 -6.46 -12.41 3.12
N LEU A 67 -5.86 -11.23 3.27
CA LEU A 67 -5.26 -10.78 4.53
C LEU A 67 -6.36 -10.56 5.58
N VAL A 68 -7.45 -9.89 5.20
CA VAL A 68 -8.61 -9.68 6.07
C VAL A 68 -9.20 -11.00 6.55
N LYS A 69 -9.36 -11.97 5.63
CA LYS A 69 -9.81 -13.32 6.00
C LYS A 69 -8.83 -13.99 6.96
N PHE A 70 -7.54 -13.92 6.69
CA PHE A 70 -6.50 -14.50 7.54
C PHE A 70 -6.50 -13.90 8.95
N PHE A 71 -6.64 -12.58 9.07
CA PHE A 71 -6.76 -11.89 10.36
C PHE A 71 -8.02 -12.31 11.12
N LYS A 72 -9.15 -12.46 10.43
CA LYS A 72 -10.40 -12.97 11.03
C LYS A 72 -10.24 -14.41 11.53
N ASP A 73 -9.63 -15.28 10.74
CA ASP A 73 -9.39 -16.68 11.09
C ASP A 73 -8.48 -16.82 12.33
N LEU A 74 -7.58 -15.85 12.54
CA LEU A 74 -6.64 -15.83 13.67
C LEU A 74 -7.09 -14.90 14.82
N ASN A 75 -8.23 -14.21 14.70
CA ASN A 75 -8.69 -13.19 15.65
C ASN A 75 -7.66 -12.09 15.90
N VAL A 76 -6.94 -11.65 14.85
CA VAL A 76 -5.99 -10.53 14.93
C VAL A 76 -6.78 -9.23 14.94
N PRO A 77 -6.65 -8.40 15.99
CA PRO A 77 -7.30 -7.09 16.01
C PRO A 77 -6.60 -6.12 15.07
N TYR A 78 -7.39 -5.24 14.44
CA TYR A 78 -6.89 -4.11 13.68
C TYR A 78 -7.84 -2.93 13.78
N GLU A 79 -7.33 -1.72 13.62
CA GLU A 79 -8.07 -0.49 13.78
C GLU A 79 -8.20 0.28 12.47
N LYS A 80 -9.25 1.10 12.38
CA LYS A 80 -9.39 2.02 11.25
C LYS A 80 -8.41 3.17 11.40
N SER A 81 -7.67 3.43 10.33
CA SER A 81 -6.70 4.52 10.25
C SER A 81 -7.02 5.40 9.04
N ASP A 82 -6.70 6.68 9.14
CA ASP A 82 -6.72 7.59 8.00
C ASP A 82 -5.41 7.42 7.19
N MET A 83 -5.58 6.91 5.97
CA MET A 83 -4.50 6.80 5.02
C MET A 83 -4.61 7.93 4.02
N SER A 84 -3.99 9.06 4.33
CA SER A 84 -3.87 10.21 3.43
C SER A 84 -2.45 10.34 2.89
N PHE A 85 -2.32 10.98 1.75
CA PHE A 85 -1.03 11.37 1.21
C PHE A 85 -1.04 12.86 0.88
N SER A 86 0.12 13.48 0.91
CA SER A 86 0.32 14.86 0.48
C SER A 86 1.49 14.94 -0.49
N VAL A 87 1.41 15.91 -1.38
CA VAL A 87 2.43 16.19 -2.39
C VAL A 87 2.86 17.65 -2.26
N SER A 88 4.15 17.88 -2.17
CA SER A 88 4.78 19.19 -2.26
C SER A 88 5.91 19.10 -3.29
N ILE A 89 5.81 19.86 -4.38
CA ILE A 89 6.80 19.84 -5.44
C ILE A 89 7.75 21.02 -5.26
N LYS A 90 9.02 20.69 -4.94
CA LYS A 90 10.07 21.69 -4.71
C LYS A 90 10.20 22.64 -5.91
N ASN A 91 10.39 23.93 -5.63
CA ASN A 91 10.49 25.01 -6.61
C ASN A 91 9.21 25.26 -7.43
N THR A 92 8.07 24.79 -6.95
CA THR A 92 6.75 25.13 -7.49
C THR A 92 5.82 25.54 -6.35
N ASN A 93 4.68 26.12 -6.68
CA ASN A 93 3.63 26.41 -5.69
C ASN A 93 2.59 25.28 -5.61
N ILE A 94 2.96 24.06 -6.04
CA ILE A 94 2.05 22.93 -6.07
C ILE A 94 2.18 22.17 -4.76
N GLU A 95 1.13 22.29 -3.96
CA GLU A 95 0.94 21.53 -2.72
C GLU A 95 -0.52 21.10 -2.65
N TYR A 96 -0.75 19.81 -2.42
CA TYR A 96 -2.08 19.25 -2.26
C TYR A 96 -2.06 17.95 -1.46
N SER A 97 -3.21 17.53 -0.97
CA SER A 97 -3.37 16.22 -0.35
C SER A 97 -4.54 15.45 -0.93
N GLY A 98 -4.52 14.14 -0.73
CA GLY A 98 -5.60 13.23 -1.15
C GLY A 98 -6.86 13.27 -0.29
N SER A 99 -6.93 14.16 0.71
CA SER A 99 -8.03 14.23 1.68
C SER A 99 -9.28 14.97 1.15
N GLY A 100 -9.73 14.62 -0.06
CA GLY A 100 -10.90 15.22 -0.69
C GLY A 100 -10.63 16.60 -1.29
N LEU A 101 -11.71 17.32 -1.64
CA LEU A 101 -11.59 18.62 -2.32
C LEU A 101 -10.85 19.68 -1.49
N SER A 102 -11.04 19.68 -0.18
CA SER A 102 -10.33 20.60 0.73
C SER A 102 -8.82 20.35 0.72
N GLY A 103 -8.40 19.11 0.64
CA GLY A 103 -6.99 18.74 0.52
C GLY A 103 -6.40 19.06 -0.85
N ILE A 104 -7.12 18.77 -1.94
CA ILE A 104 -6.69 19.06 -3.31
C ILE A 104 -6.48 20.57 -3.50
N PHE A 105 -7.35 21.40 -2.92
CA PHE A 105 -7.30 22.85 -2.99
C PHE A 105 -6.84 23.52 -1.69
N ALA A 106 -6.05 22.84 -0.87
CA ALA A 106 -5.46 23.41 0.36
C ALA A 106 -4.69 24.69 0.04
N ASN A 107 -3.89 24.68 -1.02
CA ASN A 107 -3.37 25.90 -1.62
C ASN A 107 -4.38 26.45 -2.63
N ARG A 108 -5.10 27.53 -2.26
CA ARG A 108 -6.16 28.13 -3.09
C ARG A 108 -5.67 28.67 -4.44
N ILE A 109 -4.37 28.96 -4.59
CA ILE A 109 -3.76 29.37 -5.86
C ILE A 109 -3.92 28.28 -6.92
N ASN A 110 -4.00 27.02 -6.52
CA ASN A 110 -4.21 25.88 -7.40
C ASN A 110 -5.55 25.94 -8.16
N LEU A 111 -6.56 26.64 -7.63
CA LEU A 111 -7.83 26.88 -8.32
C LEU A 111 -7.66 27.70 -9.62
N LEU A 112 -6.65 28.55 -9.67
CA LEU A 112 -6.32 29.40 -10.83
C LEU A 112 -5.19 28.81 -11.68
N ASN A 113 -4.59 27.70 -11.25
CA ASN A 113 -3.49 27.06 -11.97
C ASN A 113 -4.06 26.05 -12.99
N PHE A 114 -4.13 26.49 -14.25
CA PHE A 114 -4.68 25.68 -15.34
C PHE A 114 -3.94 24.34 -15.54
N LYS A 115 -2.61 24.32 -15.38
CA LYS A 115 -1.81 23.08 -15.47
C LYS A 115 -2.17 22.10 -14.35
N PHE A 116 -2.37 22.61 -13.13
CA PHE A 116 -2.83 21.80 -11.99
C PHE A 116 -4.23 21.20 -12.24
N LEU A 117 -5.15 22.00 -12.79
CA LEU A 117 -6.51 21.51 -13.09
C LEU A 117 -6.50 20.43 -14.17
N ILE A 118 -5.63 20.56 -15.19
CA ILE A 118 -5.42 19.51 -16.19
C ILE A 118 -4.92 18.24 -15.52
N MET A 119 -3.88 18.31 -14.68
CA MET A 119 -3.36 17.15 -13.93
C MET A 119 -4.46 16.46 -13.13
N ILE A 120 -5.29 17.19 -12.40
CA ILE A 120 -6.40 16.59 -11.64
C ILE A 120 -7.38 15.86 -12.56
N LYS A 121 -7.73 16.46 -13.70
CA LYS A 121 -8.58 15.81 -14.71
C LYS A 121 -7.95 14.51 -15.24
N GLU A 122 -6.65 14.52 -15.49
CA GLU A 122 -5.90 13.36 -15.96
C GLU A 122 -5.84 12.27 -14.90
N ILE A 123 -5.62 12.61 -13.63
CA ILE A 123 -5.67 11.67 -12.51
C ILE A 123 -7.04 10.98 -12.46
N ILE A 124 -8.13 11.73 -12.51
CA ILE A 124 -9.50 11.17 -12.49
C ILE A 124 -9.73 10.26 -13.70
N SER A 125 -9.29 10.68 -14.88
CA SER A 125 -9.38 9.87 -16.11
C SER A 125 -8.57 8.59 -16.01
N PHE A 126 -7.37 8.66 -15.45
CA PHE A 126 -6.51 7.49 -15.22
C PHE A 126 -7.19 6.47 -14.30
N TYR A 127 -7.70 6.90 -13.14
CA TYR A 127 -8.40 6.01 -12.22
C TYR A 127 -9.63 5.34 -12.84
N LYS A 128 -10.35 6.03 -13.73
CA LYS A 128 -11.50 5.44 -14.45
C LYS A 128 -11.10 4.43 -15.53
N THR A 129 -9.95 4.62 -16.16
CA THR A 129 -9.52 3.82 -17.32
C THR A 129 -8.58 2.67 -16.96
N ALA A 130 -7.71 2.85 -15.98
CA ALA A 130 -6.71 1.86 -15.59
C ALA A 130 -7.31 0.47 -15.24
N PRO A 131 -8.40 0.36 -14.44
CA PRO A 131 -9.00 -0.94 -14.15
C PRO A 131 -9.50 -1.69 -15.40
N LYS A 132 -10.04 -0.96 -16.39
CA LYS A 132 -10.53 -1.55 -17.65
C LYS A 132 -9.37 -2.10 -18.49
N ILE A 133 -8.20 -1.45 -18.45
CA ILE A 133 -7.02 -1.90 -19.18
C ILE A 133 -6.44 -3.16 -18.54
N LEU A 134 -6.39 -3.21 -17.21
CA LEU A 134 -5.92 -4.38 -16.47
C LEU A 134 -6.81 -5.62 -16.64
N GLN A 135 -8.09 -5.43 -16.91
CA GLN A 135 -9.02 -6.53 -17.22
C GLN A 135 -8.80 -7.14 -18.62
N ASN A 136 -8.31 -6.35 -19.56
CA ASN A 136 -7.97 -6.82 -20.89
C ASN A 136 -6.54 -7.38 -20.84
N LYS A 137 -6.44 -8.71 -20.69
CA LYS A 137 -5.22 -9.54 -20.64
C LYS A 137 -3.88 -8.83 -20.84
N ILE A 138 -2.97 -9.13 -19.94
CA ILE A 138 -1.56 -8.81 -19.86
C ILE A 138 -1.00 -8.39 -21.23
N THR A 139 -0.83 -7.11 -21.42
CA THR A 139 -0.01 -6.57 -22.48
C THR A 139 1.40 -6.48 -21.93
N GLU A 140 2.41 -6.81 -22.71
CA GLU A 140 3.84 -6.62 -22.37
C GLU A 140 4.20 -5.12 -22.25
N GLN A 141 3.19 -4.25 -22.26
CA GLN A 141 3.34 -2.81 -22.19
C GLN A 141 3.74 -2.37 -20.78
N THR A 142 4.85 -1.66 -20.66
CA THR A 142 5.25 -1.03 -19.39
C THR A 142 4.34 0.15 -19.04
N LEU A 143 4.34 0.56 -17.76
CA LEU A 143 3.65 1.77 -17.34
C LEU A 143 4.15 3.01 -18.09
N GLY A 144 5.47 3.11 -18.32
CA GLY A 144 6.07 4.20 -19.09
C GLY A 144 5.54 4.29 -20.53
N ASP A 145 5.46 3.15 -21.24
CA ASP A 145 4.90 3.10 -22.60
C ASP A 145 3.43 3.53 -22.61
N PHE A 146 2.67 3.10 -21.60
CA PHE A 146 1.27 3.48 -21.46
C PHE A 146 1.11 4.99 -21.25
N LEU A 147 1.88 5.58 -20.33
CA LEU A 147 1.84 7.01 -20.03
C LEU A 147 2.25 7.85 -21.26
N ASN A 148 3.32 7.47 -21.95
CA ASN A 148 3.79 8.12 -23.18
C ASN A 148 2.72 8.07 -24.29
N LYS A 149 2.06 6.93 -24.47
CA LYS A 149 0.99 6.77 -25.45
C LYS A 149 -0.22 7.65 -25.16
N LYS A 150 -0.51 7.88 -23.88
CA LYS A 150 -1.63 8.73 -23.43
C LYS A 150 -1.35 10.24 -23.57
N LYS A 151 -0.09 10.64 -23.79
CA LYS A 151 0.32 12.05 -23.88
C LYS A 151 -0.18 12.88 -22.70
N LEU A 152 0.03 12.37 -21.49
CA LEU A 152 -0.35 13.05 -20.27
C LEU A 152 0.56 14.27 -20.02
N SER A 153 0.08 15.22 -19.24
CA SER A 153 0.83 16.44 -18.94
C SER A 153 2.07 16.15 -18.09
N GLU A 154 3.06 17.03 -18.18
CA GLU A 154 4.29 16.99 -17.39
C GLU A 154 4.00 16.98 -15.86
N TYR A 155 2.89 17.58 -15.43
CA TYR A 155 2.49 17.60 -14.03
C TYR A 155 1.92 16.26 -13.54
N PHE A 156 1.47 15.41 -14.47
CA PHE A 156 0.99 14.07 -14.14
C PHE A 156 2.13 13.05 -14.08
N ILE A 157 3.13 13.17 -14.96
CA ILE A 157 4.28 12.27 -15.08
C ILE A 157 5.35 12.62 -14.04
#